data_7a310ee3139a9018ce91bbe1a8ce29c5
#
_entry.id   7a310ee3139a9018ce91bbe1a8ce29c5
#
_cell.length_a   1.000
_cell.length_b   1.000
_cell.length_c   1.000
_cell.angle_alpha   90.00
_cell.angle_beta   90.00
_cell.angle_gamma   90.00
#
_symmetry.space_group_name_H-M   'P 1'
#
loop_
_entity.id
_entity.type
_entity.pdbx_description
1 polymer ?
#
loop_
_entity_poly.entity_id
_entity_poly.type
_entity_poly.pdbx_seq_one_letter_code
_entity_poly.pdbx_strand_id
1 'polypeptide(L)'
;MFIERIAVLQRERREGPVSPGATAQVHDRSAVCTLALARHLGRPVPPVLDAEIARVTEAGYFDRRVFFVRPLGFLQPTGVRRISYEESLVFERRHETEYLRLGFEIVGVPVGAVAERAAAIDAHIRSWA
;
A
#
# COMPACT_ATOMS: atom_id res chain seq x y z
N MET A 1 15.60 13.82 -4.14
CA MET A 1 14.99 12.88 -5.10
C MET A 1 13.59 12.51 -4.62
N PHE A 2 12.62 12.35 -5.51
CA PHE A 2 11.22 12.20 -5.07
C PHE A 2 10.95 10.87 -4.33
N ILE A 3 11.62 9.78 -4.69
CA ILE A 3 11.47 8.49 -3.99
C ILE A 3 11.86 8.63 -2.51
N GLU A 4 12.97 9.31 -2.24
CA GLU A 4 13.40 9.57 -0.86
C GLU A 4 12.39 10.40 -0.10
N ARG A 5 11.85 11.43 -0.76
CA ARG A 5 10.86 12.32 -0.13
C ARG A 5 9.58 11.57 0.22
N ILE A 6 9.12 10.69 -0.68
CA ILE A 6 7.94 9.86 -0.40
C ILE A 6 8.22 8.96 0.80
N ALA A 7 9.39 8.32 0.85
CA ALA A 7 9.76 7.44 1.96
C ALA A 7 9.78 8.20 3.29
N VAL A 8 10.34 9.40 3.32
CA VAL A 8 10.36 10.25 4.52
C VAL A 8 8.94 10.61 4.96
N LEU A 9 8.07 11.01 4.02
CA LEU A 9 6.69 11.36 4.33
C LEU A 9 5.92 10.15 4.86
N GLN A 10 6.15 8.98 4.32
CA GLN A 10 5.50 7.75 4.80
C GLN A 10 5.96 7.38 6.20
N ARG A 11 7.24 7.58 6.51
CA ARG A 11 7.76 7.39 7.86
C ARG A 11 7.11 8.36 8.83
N GLU A 12 6.99 9.62 8.47
CA GLU A 12 6.34 10.63 9.30
C GLU A 12 4.89 10.29 9.59
N ARG A 13 4.16 9.80 8.57
CA ARG A 13 2.77 9.37 8.75
C ARG A 13 2.67 8.17 9.70
N ARG A 14 3.59 7.21 9.56
CA ARG A 14 3.64 6.04 10.44
C ARG A 14 3.90 6.44 11.88
N GLU A 15 4.78 7.41 12.09
CA GLU A 15 5.15 7.90 13.41
C GLU A 15 4.17 8.92 13.98
N GLY A 16 3.19 9.34 13.17
CA GLY A 16 2.21 10.35 13.55
C GLY A 16 1.26 9.91 14.65
N PRO A 17 0.53 10.85 15.24
CA PRO A 17 -0.37 10.55 16.35
C PRO A 17 -1.55 9.69 15.90
N VAL A 18 -2.01 8.83 16.83
CA VAL A 18 -3.18 7.97 16.64
C VAL A 18 -4.33 8.56 17.46
N SER A 19 -5.54 8.53 16.91
CA SER A 19 -6.72 9.02 17.62
C SER A 19 -6.93 8.27 18.92
N PRO A 20 -7.22 8.96 20.03
CA PRO A 20 -7.49 8.30 21.31
C PRO A 20 -8.62 7.29 21.19
N GLY A 21 -8.44 6.10 21.79
CA GLY A 21 -9.45 5.05 21.76
C GLY A 21 -9.53 4.26 20.45
N ALA A 22 -8.68 4.56 19.48
CA ALA A 22 -8.65 3.79 18.23
C ALA A 22 -8.16 2.37 18.51
N THR A 23 -8.89 1.37 17.98
CA THR A 23 -8.50 -0.04 18.08
C THR A 23 -7.73 -0.51 16.86
N ALA A 24 -7.77 0.26 15.78
CA ALA A 24 -7.03 -0.03 14.54
C ALA A 24 -6.69 1.27 13.84
N GLN A 25 -5.60 1.25 13.08
CA GLN A 25 -5.19 2.35 12.23
C GLN A 25 -5.00 1.80 10.82
N VAL A 26 -5.65 2.44 9.84
CA VAL A 26 -5.58 2.04 8.44
C VAL A 26 -4.75 3.06 7.68
N HIS A 27 -3.75 2.58 6.97
CA HIS A 27 -2.89 3.43 6.15
C HIS A 27 -3.21 3.21 4.68
N ASP A 28 -3.35 4.30 3.95
CA ASP A 28 -3.44 4.26 2.50
C ASP A 28 -2.02 4.36 1.96
N ARG A 29 -1.56 3.25 1.35
CA ARG A 29 -0.20 3.05 0.87
C ARG A 29 0.84 2.96 2.00
N SER A 30 2.01 2.46 1.65
CA SER A 30 3.10 2.26 2.60
C SER A 30 4.45 2.37 1.88
N ALA A 31 5.53 2.22 2.64
CA ALA A 31 6.87 2.15 2.08
C ALA A 31 7.03 1.01 1.07
N VAL A 32 6.27 -0.08 1.22
CA VAL A 32 6.29 -1.19 0.27
C VAL A 32 5.79 -0.74 -1.11
N CYS A 33 4.78 0.12 -1.14
CA CYS A 33 4.29 0.71 -2.40
C CYS A 33 5.38 1.56 -3.06
N THR A 34 6.16 2.29 -2.29
CA THR A 34 7.27 3.10 -2.79
C THR A 34 8.40 2.22 -3.32
N LEU A 35 8.65 1.09 -2.68
CA LEU A 35 9.60 0.10 -3.18
C LEU A 35 9.15 -0.44 -4.54
N ALA A 36 7.87 -0.79 -4.67
CA ALA A 36 7.30 -1.25 -5.93
C ALA A 36 7.45 -0.17 -7.02
N LEU A 37 7.22 1.09 -6.67
CA LEU A 37 7.39 2.21 -7.59
C LEU A 37 8.85 2.34 -8.04
N ALA A 38 9.79 2.27 -7.12
CA ALA A 38 11.21 2.37 -7.46
C ALA A 38 11.62 1.27 -8.44
N ARG A 39 11.20 0.03 -8.18
CA ARG A 39 11.49 -1.10 -9.05
C ARG A 39 10.80 -0.96 -10.42
N HIS A 40 9.56 -0.49 -10.42
CA HIS A 40 8.79 -0.27 -11.65
C HIS A 40 9.47 0.76 -12.56
N LEU A 41 10.04 1.80 -11.96
CA LEU A 41 10.73 2.87 -12.68
C LEU A 41 12.21 2.53 -12.96
N GLY A 42 12.70 1.37 -12.50
CA GLY A 42 14.10 1.00 -12.66
C GLY A 42 15.06 1.89 -11.88
N ARG A 43 14.60 2.49 -10.80
CA ARG A 43 15.43 3.36 -9.97
C ARG A 43 16.01 2.62 -8.77
N PRO A 44 17.20 3.03 -8.30
CA PRO A 44 17.77 2.42 -7.09
C PRO A 44 16.92 2.71 -5.86
N VAL A 45 17.00 1.79 -4.89
CA VAL A 45 16.31 1.93 -3.60
C VAL A 45 17.19 2.79 -2.69
N PRO A 46 16.74 3.99 -2.29
CA PRO A 46 17.54 4.82 -1.41
C PRO A 46 17.61 4.25 0.01
N PRO A 47 18.68 4.53 0.77
CA PRO A 47 18.83 3.98 2.12
C PRO A 47 17.68 4.28 3.08
N VAL A 48 17.05 5.45 2.97
CA VAL A 48 15.91 5.81 3.83
C VAL A 48 14.71 4.91 3.56
N LEU A 49 14.50 4.52 2.30
CA LEU A 49 13.42 3.60 1.94
C LEU A 49 13.72 2.20 2.45
N ASP A 50 14.95 1.73 2.26
CA ASP A 50 15.37 0.41 2.71
C ASP A 50 15.23 0.29 4.23
N ALA A 51 15.63 1.31 4.97
CA ALA A 51 15.47 1.36 6.43
C ALA A 51 14.00 1.33 6.85
N GLU A 52 13.13 2.04 6.14
CA GLU A 52 11.71 2.05 6.45
C GLU A 52 11.05 0.69 6.14
N ILE A 53 11.44 0.04 5.05
CA ILE A 53 10.98 -1.32 4.74
C ILE A 53 11.36 -2.29 5.86
N ALA A 54 12.60 -2.24 6.31
CA ALA A 54 13.06 -3.09 7.42
C ALA A 54 12.24 -2.84 8.68
N ARG A 55 11.95 -1.59 8.98
CA ARG A 55 11.19 -1.23 10.17
C ARG A 55 9.75 -1.75 10.13
N VAL A 56 9.07 -1.62 8.99
CA VAL A 56 7.67 -2.06 8.89
C VAL A 56 7.53 -3.57 8.75
N THR A 57 8.58 -4.28 8.35
CA THR A 57 8.55 -5.75 8.23
C THR A 57 9.13 -6.44 9.44
N GLU A 58 10.35 -6.11 9.84
CA GLU A 58 11.07 -6.79 10.93
C GLU A 58 10.51 -6.46 12.30
N ALA A 59 10.11 -5.22 12.51
CA ALA A 59 9.54 -4.78 13.78
C ALA A 59 8.06 -5.17 13.94
N GLY A 60 7.44 -5.76 12.90
CA GLY A 60 6.04 -6.12 12.94
C GLY A 60 5.11 -4.92 13.08
N TYR A 61 5.51 -3.77 12.55
CA TYR A 61 4.76 -2.53 12.71
C TYR A 61 3.38 -2.59 12.06
N PHE A 62 3.30 -3.13 10.84
CA PHE A 62 2.03 -3.36 10.17
C PHE A 62 1.55 -4.77 10.42
N ASP A 63 0.23 -4.96 10.44
CA ASP A 63 -0.36 -6.29 10.36
C ASP A 63 0.14 -6.98 9.10
N ARG A 64 0.28 -8.29 9.14
CA ARG A 64 0.74 -9.06 7.98
C ARG A 64 -0.26 -9.10 6.84
N ARG A 65 -1.51 -8.74 7.08
CA ARG A 65 -2.57 -8.73 6.09
C ARG A 65 -2.69 -7.34 5.48
N VAL A 66 -2.69 -7.29 4.16
CA VAL A 66 -2.81 -6.03 3.42
C VAL A 66 -3.99 -6.13 2.46
N PHE A 67 -4.79 -5.08 2.43
CA PHE A 67 -5.94 -5.04 1.54
C PHE A 67 -5.53 -4.53 0.17
N PHE A 68 -5.90 -5.30 -0.86
CA PHE A 68 -5.74 -4.88 -2.24
C PHE A 68 -7.12 -4.59 -2.81
N VAL A 69 -7.41 -3.32 -3.03
CA VAL A 69 -8.66 -2.88 -3.66
C VAL A 69 -8.51 -3.12 -5.16
N ARG A 70 -9.28 -4.08 -5.68
CA ARG A 70 -9.14 -4.49 -7.07
C ARG A 70 -9.65 -3.41 -8.01
N PRO A 71 -9.03 -3.26 -9.21
CA PRO A 71 -9.43 -2.23 -10.16
C PRO A 71 -10.82 -2.50 -10.73
N LEU A 72 -11.49 -1.43 -11.16
CA LEU A 72 -12.84 -1.50 -11.71
C LEU A 72 -12.93 -2.12 -13.08
N GLY A 73 -11.82 -2.48 -13.71
CA GLY A 73 -11.78 -3.04 -15.06
C GLY A 73 -11.44 -2.01 -16.13
N PHE A 74 -11.38 -0.74 -15.77
CA PHE A 74 -11.02 0.33 -16.69
C PHE A 74 -10.46 1.51 -15.93
N LEU A 75 -9.70 2.37 -16.63
CA LEU A 75 -9.25 3.66 -16.11
C LEU A 75 -9.78 4.75 -17.03
N GLN A 76 -10.34 5.79 -16.44
CA GLN A 76 -10.69 6.99 -17.20
C GLN A 76 -9.45 7.88 -17.28
N PRO A 77 -8.99 8.22 -18.51
CA PRO A 77 -7.86 9.13 -18.65
C PRO A 77 -8.22 10.50 -18.07
N THR A 78 -7.32 11.03 -17.26
CA THR A 78 -7.42 12.40 -16.75
C THR A 78 -6.12 13.13 -17.08
N GLY A 79 -6.12 14.44 -16.98
CA GLY A 79 -4.91 15.23 -17.22
C GLY A 79 -3.75 14.88 -16.29
N VAL A 80 -4.02 14.24 -15.16
CA VAL A 80 -3.02 13.83 -14.17
C VAL A 80 -2.62 12.38 -14.35
N ARG A 81 -3.54 11.52 -14.75
CA ARG A 81 -3.33 10.08 -14.90
C ARG A 81 -2.90 9.76 -16.33
N ARG A 82 -1.64 9.37 -16.49
CA ARG A 82 -1.02 9.17 -17.80
C ARG A 82 -0.71 7.72 -18.15
N ILE A 83 -1.06 6.77 -17.27
CA ILE A 83 -0.81 5.36 -17.53
C ILE A 83 -2.05 4.68 -18.10
N SER A 84 -1.84 3.69 -18.96
CA SER A 84 -2.92 2.88 -19.49
C SER A 84 -3.44 1.91 -18.43
N TYR A 85 -4.61 1.31 -18.70
CA TYR A 85 -5.14 0.28 -17.82
C TYR A 85 -4.18 -0.92 -17.72
N GLU A 86 -3.59 -1.33 -18.83
CA GLU A 86 -2.63 -2.43 -18.86
C GLU A 86 -1.39 -2.13 -18.02
N GLU A 87 -0.88 -0.92 -18.10
CA GLU A 87 0.25 -0.49 -17.27
C GLU A 87 -0.11 -0.49 -15.79
N SER A 88 -1.34 -0.10 -15.45
CA SER A 88 -1.80 -0.12 -14.07
C SER A 88 -1.89 -1.55 -13.53
N LEU A 89 -2.28 -2.52 -14.36
CA LEU A 89 -2.29 -3.93 -13.97
C LEU A 89 -0.88 -4.46 -13.72
N VAL A 90 0.09 -4.07 -14.56
CA VAL A 90 1.49 -4.43 -14.35
C VAL A 90 1.99 -3.86 -13.04
N PHE A 91 1.68 -2.60 -12.76
CA PHE A 91 2.08 -1.94 -11.54
C PHE A 91 1.44 -2.60 -10.31
N GLU A 92 0.16 -2.96 -10.40
CA GLU A 92 -0.51 -3.71 -9.32
C GLU A 92 0.20 -5.03 -9.03
N ARG A 93 0.57 -5.80 -10.06
CA ARG A 93 1.31 -7.05 -9.88
C ARG A 93 2.67 -6.84 -9.22
N ARG A 94 3.34 -5.72 -9.50
CA ARG A 94 4.58 -5.38 -8.82
C ARG A 94 4.36 -5.14 -7.32
N HIS A 95 3.27 -4.49 -6.97
CA HIS A 95 2.89 -4.31 -5.56
C HIS A 95 2.67 -5.67 -4.89
N GLU A 96 1.89 -6.54 -5.52
CA GLU A 96 1.63 -7.88 -4.99
C GLU A 96 2.95 -8.64 -4.77
N THR A 97 3.84 -8.61 -5.76
CA THR A 97 5.12 -9.30 -5.68
C THR A 97 5.94 -8.80 -4.50
N GLU A 98 6.03 -7.49 -4.31
CA GLU A 98 6.81 -6.92 -3.21
C GLU A 98 6.21 -7.25 -1.85
N TYR A 99 4.89 -7.17 -1.69
CA TYR A 99 4.24 -7.51 -0.44
C TYR A 99 4.41 -8.99 -0.10
N LEU A 100 4.20 -9.88 -1.08
CA LEU A 100 4.36 -11.33 -0.87
C LEU A 100 5.81 -11.68 -0.52
N ARG A 101 6.77 -11.06 -1.19
CA ARG A 101 8.20 -11.29 -0.90
C ARG A 101 8.55 -10.90 0.53
N LEU A 102 7.92 -9.87 1.07
CA LEU A 102 8.17 -9.39 2.42
C LEU A 102 7.36 -10.13 3.48
N GLY A 103 6.58 -11.13 3.10
CA GLY A 103 5.84 -11.98 4.03
C GLY A 103 4.44 -11.51 4.36
N PHE A 104 3.90 -10.56 3.61
CA PHE A 104 2.52 -10.12 3.81
C PHE A 104 1.53 -11.07 3.13
N GLU A 105 0.33 -11.14 3.67
CA GLU A 105 -0.80 -11.87 3.11
C GLU A 105 -1.73 -10.87 2.44
N ILE A 106 -2.11 -11.14 1.19
CA ILE A 106 -2.96 -10.24 0.42
C ILE A 106 -4.42 -10.62 0.59
N VAL A 107 -5.23 -9.66 1.03
CA VAL A 107 -6.68 -9.78 1.13
C VAL A 107 -7.29 -8.96 0.00
N GLY A 108 -7.83 -9.64 -1.02
CA GLY A 108 -8.46 -8.95 -2.15
C GLY A 108 -9.79 -8.34 -1.75
N VAL A 109 -9.98 -7.08 -2.14
CA VAL A 109 -11.28 -6.41 -1.98
C VAL A 109 -11.88 -6.33 -3.38
N PRO A 110 -12.97 -7.08 -3.66
CA PRO A 110 -13.51 -7.15 -5.02
C PRO A 110 -14.13 -5.84 -5.47
N VAL A 111 -14.37 -5.75 -6.77
CA VAL A 111 -15.05 -4.61 -7.38
C VAL A 111 -16.45 -4.48 -6.79
N GLY A 112 -16.86 -3.25 -6.51
CA GLY A 112 -18.18 -2.97 -5.95
C GLY A 112 -18.31 -1.51 -5.57
N ALA A 113 -19.44 -1.14 -5.00
CA ALA A 113 -19.66 0.20 -4.51
C ALA A 113 -18.69 0.51 -3.35
N VAL A 114 -18.36 1.79 -3.18
CA VAL A 114 -17.44 2.23 -2.12
C VAL A 114 -17.92 1.77 -0.75
N ALA A 115 -19.22 1.91 -0.47
CA ALA A 115 -19.79 1.49 0.82
C ALA A 115 -19.65 -0.02 1.05
N GLU A 116 -19.84 -0.83 0.01
CA GLU A 116 -19.70 -2.28 0.10
C GLU A 116 -18.26 -2.68 0.39
N ARG A 117 -17.31 -2.03 -0.31
CA ARG A 117 -15.88 -2.30 -0.11
C ARG A 117 -15.41 -1.87 1.27
N ALA A 118 -15.87 -0.71 1.74
CA ALA A 118 -15.55 -0.24 3.08
C ALA A 118 -16.11 -1.19 4.15
N ALA A 119 -17.33 -1.68 3.96
CA ALA A 119 -17.95 -2.63 4.87
C ALA A 119 -17.19 -3.97 4.91
N ALA A 120 -16.71 -4.43 3.76
CA ALA A 120 -15.91 -5.65 3.68
C ALA A 120 -14.59 -5.52 4.44
N ILE A 121 -13.90 -4.40 4.28
CA ILE A 121 -12.66 -4.12 5.00
C ILE A 121 -12.91 -4.05 6.50
N ASP A 122 -13.95 -3.33 6.92
CA ASP A 122 -14.32 -3.21 8.32
C ASP A 122 -14.63 -4.57 8.94
N ALA A 123 -15.36 -5.43 8.23
CA ALA A 123 -15.68 -6.78 8.70
C ALA A 123 -14.43 -7.62 8.90
N HIS A 124 -13.47 -7.55 7.99
CA HIS A 124 -12.19 -8.23 8.15
C HIS A 124 -11.44 -7.74 9.39
N ILE A 125 -11.32 -6.43 9.56
CA ILE A 125 -10.62 -5.84 10.70
C ILE A 125 -11.26 -6.30 12.01
N ARG A 126 -12.58 -6.30 12.11
CA ARG A 126 -13.30 -6.73 13.31
C ARG A 126 -13.06 -8.21 13.60
N SER A 127 -12.96 -9.04 12.56
CA SER A 127 -12.72 -10.47 12.73
C SER A 127 -11.31 -10.78 13.25
N TRP A 128 -10.37 -9.85 13.08
CA TRP A 128 -8.97 -10.03 13.51
C TRP A 128 -8.72 -9.53 14.94
N ALA A 129 -9.67 -8.85 15.52
CA ALA A 129 -9.53 -8.30 16.87
C ALA A 129 -9.57 -9.37 17.96
#